data_c15682e97306f6c64d9831424fd01177
#
_entry.id   c15682e97306f6c64d9831424fd01177
#
_cell.length_a   1.000
_cell.length_b   1.000
_cell.length_c   1.000
_cell.angle_alpha   90.00
_cell.angle_beta   90.00
_cell.angle_gamma   90.00
#
_symmetry.space_group_name_H-M   'P 1'
#
loop_
_entity.id
_entity.type
_entity.pdbx_description
1 polymer ?
#
loop_
_entity_poly.entity_id
_entity_poly.type
_entity_poly.pdbx_seq_one_letter_code
_entity_poly.pdbx_strand_id
1 'polypeptide(L)'
;GSEMCIRDRLGNQTYEVKKWNTDKKSYILDEKTQVYETMTVVTRNHEAKEAYAAVQGKEPEGYSWEYALDLIGDAGEQITVGDEIETILTESSFNGWVEVREKERNTVYSLYGSLLFLGVFVGTLFLMGAVMIIYYKQVSEGFDDRKRFQIMQKVGMSRKEIRQTIQSQVVTVFFLPLAVAVVHTMVAFPLTRRIMAMLNFPDSNLFLAATAITIAAFAVVYLIVYVLTARAYYKIVE
;
A
#
# COMPACT_ATOMS: atom_id res chain seq x y z
N GLY A 1 -11.55 -21.63 34.57
CA GLY A 1 -10.69 -21.87 33.42
C GLY A 1 -9.50 -22.68 33.86
N SER A 2 -9.37 -23.91 33.36
CA SER A 2 -8.20 -24.72 33.57
C SER A 2 -6.98 -24.08 32.98
N GLU A 3 -6.01 -23.70 33.78
CA GLU A 3 -4.65 -23.38 33.33
C GLU A 3 -4.08 -24.65 32.70
N MET A 4 -4.15 -24.72 31.37
CA MET A 4 -3.44 -25.77 30.65
C MET A 4 -1.96 -25.39 30.68
N CYS A 5 -1.17 -26.10 31.49
CA CYS A 5 0.29 -26.01 31.42
C CYS A 5 0.74 -26.52 30.05
N ILE A 6 0.99 -25.60 29.14
CA ILE A 6 1.58 -25.95 27.85
C ILE A 6 3.06 -26.19 28.10
N ARG A 7 3.49 -27.44 27.92
CA ARG A 7 4.90 -27.81 27.89
C ARG A 7 5.34 -27.84 26.44
N ASP A 8 6.30 -27.02 26.11
CA ASP A 8 6.88 -27.04 24.78
C ASP A 8 8.36 -27.44 24.82
N ARG A 9 8.84 -28.04 23.75
CA ARG A 9 10.22 -28.51 23.63
C ARG A 9 11.01 -27.55 22.72
N LEU A 10 12.11 -27.03 23.25
CA LEU A 10 13.14 -26.37 22.49
C LEU A 10 14.39 -27.28 22.51
N GLY A 11 14.69 -27.88 21.37
CA GLY A 11 15.72 -28.93 21.31
C GLY A 11 15.36 -30.13 22.19
N ASN A 12 16.28 -30.53 23.06
CA ASN A 12 16.08 -31.65 23.99
C ASN A 12 15.50 -31.25 25.36
N GLN A 13 15.29 -29.96 25.59
CA GLN A 13 14.79 -29.45 26.87
C GLN A 13 13.29 -29.14 26.79
N THR A 14 12.60 -29.43 27.92
CA THR A 14 11.17 -29.17 28.06
C THR A 14 10.97 -27.96 28.97
N TYR A 15 10.27 -26.94 28.48
CA TYR A 15 9.98 -25.72 29.21
C TYR A 15 8.51 -25.66 29.60
N GLU A 16 8.23 -25.12 30.77
CA GLU A 16 6.89 -24.82 31.23
C GLU A 16 6.53 -23.38 30.86
N VAL A 17 5.53 -23.20 30.00
CA VAL A 17 5.09 -21.86 29.57
C VAL A 17 4.25 -21.27 30.69
N LYS A 18 4.78 -20.26 31.38
CA LYS A 18 4.11 -19.56 32.50
C LYS A 18 3.03 -18.58 32.01
N LYS A 19 3.23 -17.97 30.84
CA LYS A 19 2.29 -17.00 30.27
C LYS A 19 2.36 -17.06 28.76
N TRP A 20 1.20 -17.21 28.15
CA TRP A 20 1.05 -17.08 26.70
C TRP A 20 0.43 -15.73 26.37
N ASN A 21 1.08 -14.94 25.55
CA ASN A 21 0.56 -13.68 25.07
C ASN A 21 0.28 -13.78 23.57
N THR A 22 -0.98 -13.62 23.19
CA THR A 22 -1.44 -13.62 21.81
C THR A 22 -1.57 -12.21 21.23
N ASP A 23 -1.22 -11.18 22.02
CA ASP A 23 -1.23 -9.81 21.53
C ASP A 23 -0.19 -9.67 20.41
N LYS A 24 -0.65 -9.16 19.28
CA LYS A 24 0.19 -8.90 18.10
C LYS A 24 1.25 -7.81 18.31
N LYS A 25 1.40 -7.29 19.52
CA LYS A 25 2.48 -6.38 19.87
C LYS A 25 3.72 -7.21 20.10
N SER A 26 4.56 -7.26 19.10
CA SER A 26 5.90 -7.81 19.22
C SER A 26 6.69 -6.99 20.23
N TYR A 27 7.23 -7.69 21.22
CA TYR A 27 8.02 -7.02 22.27
C TYR A 27 9.44 -6.70 21.81
N ILE A 28 9.95 -7.44 20.84
CA ILE A 28 11.30 -7.21 20.25
C ILE A 28 11.23 -7.77 18.85
N LEU A 29 11.15 -6.90 17.86
CA LEU A 29 11.35 -7.29 16.46
C LEU A 29 12.69 -6.75 16.01
N ASP A 30 13.59 -7.64 15.69
CA ASP A 30 14.65 -7.31 14.77
C ASP A 30 13.98 -7.03 13.41
N GLU A 31 13.86 -5.75 13.04
CA GLU A 31 13.23 -5.28 11.79
C GLU A 31 13.89 -5.86 10.54
N LYS A 32 15.05 -6.47 10.68
CA LYS A 32 15.79 -7.12 9.59
C LYS A 32 15.25 -8.50 9.23
N THR A 33 14.42 -9.09 10.07
CA THR A 33 13.89 -10.45 9.85
C THR A 33 12.45 -10.37 9.38
N GLN A 34 12.22 -10.27 8.08
CA GLN A 34 10.89 -10.37 7.47
C GLN A 34 10.41 -11.83 7.51
N VAL A 35 9.92 -12.28 8.65
CA VAL A 35 9.34 -13.62 8.81
C VAL A 35 7.85 -13.48 9.07
N TYR A 36 7.05 -14.26 8.35
CA TYR A 36 5.57 -14.20 8.43
C TYR A 36 5.01 -14.60 9.80
N GLU A 37 5.73 -15.42 10.55
CA GLU A 37 5.35 -15.84 11.90
C GLU A 37 6.61 -15.87 12.76
N THR A 38 6.62 -15.09 13.82
CA THR A 38 7.71 -15.07 14.80
C THR A 38 7.18 -15.50 16.15
N MET A 39 7.89 -16.38 16.81
CA MET A 39 7.65 -16.74 18.20
C MET A 39 8.78 -16.17 19.05
N THR A 40 8.44 -15.23 19.93
CA THR A 40 9.39 -14.66 20.88
C THR A 40 9.26 -15.38 22.20
N VAL A 41 10.34 -15.98 22.66
CA VAL A 41 10.40 -16.66 23.96
C VAL A 41 11.17 -15.78 24.92
N VAL A 42 10.52 -15.39 26.00
CA VAL A 42 11.14 -14.60 27.09
C VAL A 42 11.51 -15.55 28.22
N THR A 43 12.81 -15.62 28.50
CA THR A 43 13.34 -16.48 29.56
C THR A 43 14.53 -15.81 30.25
N ARG A 44 15.09 -16.45 31.29
CA ARG A 44 16.31 -15.96 31.93
C ARG A 44 17.50 -16.13 31.00
N ASN A 45 18.49 -15.23 31.10
CA ASN A 45 19.66 -15.23 30.23
C ASN A 45 20.39 -16.58 30.18
N HIS A 46 20.56 -17.26 31.30
CA HIS A 46 21.18 -18.58 31.37
C HIS A 46 20.34 -19.64 30.62
N GLU A 47 19.02 -19.66 30.82
CA GLU A 47 18.11 -20.59 30.11
C GLU A 47 18.06 -20.33 28.59
N ALA A 48 18.16 -19.06 28.17
CA ALA A 48 18.24 -18.68 26.77
C ALA A 48 19.51 -19.21 26.09
N LYS A 49 20.65 -19.17 26.78
CA LYS A 49 21.91 -19.73 26.30
C LYS A 49 21.83 -21.24 26.09
N GLU A 50 21.32 -21.95 27.09
CA GLU A 50 21.15 -23.39 27.01
C GLU A 50 20.19 -23.81 25.90
N ALA A 51 19.06 -23.10 25.76
CA ALA A 51 18.10 -23.34 24.69
C ALA A 51 18.70 -23.08 23.32
N TYR A 52 19.46 -21.99 23.13
CA TYR A 52 20.14 -21.68 21.88
C TYR A 52 21.16 -22.76 21.54
N ALA A 53 22.01 -23.15 22.48
CA ALA A 53 23.01 -24.22 22.29
C ALA A 53 22.36 -25.55 21.95
N ALA A 54 21.20 -25.87 22.58
CA ALA A 54 20.47 -27.10 22.32
C ALA A 54 19.85 -27.15 20.91
N VAL A 55 19.43 -25.98 20.36
CA VAL A 55 18.84 -25.88 19.01
C VAL A 55 19.90 -25.79 17.93
N GLN A 56 20.91 -24.95 18.12
CA GLN A 56 21.90 -24.62 17.10
C GLN A 56 23.16 -25.52 17.17
N GLY A 57 23.32 -26.28 18.25
CA GLY A 57 24.49 -27.13 18.46
C GLY A 57 25.80 -26.39 18.75
N LYS A 58 25.72 -25.07 18.98
CA LYS A 58 26.86 -24.20 19.30
C LYS A 58 26.44 -23.12 20.31
N GLU A 59 27.40 -22.62 21.07
CA GLU A 59 27.15 -21.47 21.92
C GLU A 59 26.92 -20.20 21.08
N PRO A 60 26.09 -19.25 21.57
CA PRO A 60 25.89 -17.96 20.88
C PRO A 60 27.21 -17.17 20.78
N GLU A 61 27.53 -16.71 19.60
CA GLU A 61 28.77 -15.96 19.32
C GLU A 61 28.77 -14.53 19.86
N GLY A 62 27.60 -14.06 20.32
CA GLY A 62 27.43 -12.72 20.87
C GLY A 62 26.06 -12.49 21.46
N TYR A 63 25.93 -11.40 22.19
CA TYR A 63 24.68 -10.91 22.78
C TYR A 63 24.49 -9.47 22.33
N SER A 64 23.26 -9.12 21.98
CA SER A 64 22.84 -7.75 21.87
C SER A 64 22.04 -7.36 23.12
N TRP A 65 22.28 -6.17 23.60
CA TRP A 65 21.53 -5.56 24.68
C TRP A 65 20.69 -4.44 24.06
N GLU A 66 19.39 -4.49 24.31
CA GLU A 66 18.46 -3.47 23.85
C GLU A 66 17.88 -2.76 25.08
N TYR A 67 17.96 -1.44 25.07
CA TYR A 67 17.36 -0.58 26.07
C TYR A 67 16.33 0.31 25.38
N ALA A 68 15.07 0.15 25.77
CA ALA A 68 14.00 1.05 25.34
C ALA A 68 13.75 2.09 26.43
N LEU A 69 13.84 3.37 26.07
CA LEU A 69 13.63 4.50 26.95
C LEU A 69 12.53 5.39 26.38
N ASP A 70 11.60 5.83 27.23
CA ASP A 70 10.66 6.88 26.89
C ASP A 70 11.23 8.22 27.36
N LEU A 71 11.60 9.08 26.41
CA LEU A 71 12.10 10.42 26.70
C LEU A 71 10.93 11.40 26.84
N ILE A 72 11.02 12.26 27.87
CA ILE A 72 10.09 13.36 28.06
C ILE A 72 10.67 14.59 27.34
N GLY A 73 9.86 15.22 26.49
CA GLY A 73 10.26 16.37 25.69
C GLY A 73 9.57 16.41 24.35
N ASP A 74 9.80 17.49 23.61
CA ASP A 74 9.31 17.59 22.24
C ASP A 74 10.12 16.71 21.25
N ALA A 75 9.63 16.60 20.02
CA ALA A 75 10.27 15.78 19.00
C ALA A 75 11.72 16.21 18.69
N GLY A 76 12.00 17.52 18.75
CA GLY A 76 13.34 18.05 18.50
C GLY A 76 14.31 17.70 19.62
N GLU A 77 13.87 17.83 20.87
CA GLU A 77 14.66 17.46 22.05
C GLU A 77 14.98 15.95 22.05
N GLN A 78 14.01 15.10 21.72
CA GLN A 78 14.22 13.65 21.63
C GLN A 78 15.25 13.27 20.57
N ILE A 79 15.22 13.93 19.41
CA ILE A 79 16.20 13.73 18.34
C ILE A 79 17.59 14.17 18.80
N THR A 80 17.69 15.34 19.44
CA THR A 80 18.98 15.87 19.94
C THR A 80 19.63 14.93 20.94
N VAL A 81 18.86 14.45 21.92
CA VAL A 81 19.35 13.46 22.89
C VAL A 81 19.80 12.17 22.23
N GLY A 82 19.05 11.69 21.23
CA GLY A 82 19.43 10.52 20.46
C GLY A 82 20.75 10.69 19.70
N ASP A 83 20.96 11.85 19.06
CA ASP A 83 22.18 12.18 18.34
C ASP A 83 23.39 12.32 19.30
N GLU A 84 23.18 12.85 20.50
CA GLU A 84 24.20 12.90 21.56
C GLU A 84 24.61 11.50 22.03
N ILE A 85 23.64 10.60 22.26
CA ILE A 85 23.91 9.21 22.64
C ILE A 85 24.64 8.49 21.51
N GLU A 86 24.23 8.67 20.25
CA GLU A 86 24.91 8.09 19.08
C GLU A 86 26.36 8.55 18.98
N THR A 87 26.62 9.84 19.27
CA THR A 87 27.98 10.39 19.31
C THR A 87 28.82 9.74 20.40
N ILE A 88 28.29 9.60 21.61
CA ILE A 88 28.96 8.95 22.74
C ILE A 88 29.26 7.47 22.40
N LEU A 89 28.33 6.75 21.78
CA LEU A 89 28.56 5.36 21.36
C LEU A 89 29.64 5.26 20.31
N THR A 90 29.69 6.20 19.35
CA THR A 90 30.68 6.23 18.29
C THR A 90 32.09 6.55 18.83
N GLU A 91 32.19 7.45 19.82
CA GLU A 91 33.44 7.78 20.49
C GLU A 91 33.90 6.69 21.46
N SER A 92 32.97 5.89 21.97
CA SER A 92 33.26 4.73 22.81
C SER A 92 33.60 3.51 21.92
N SER A 93 34.32 2.57 22.46
CA SER A 93 34.60 1.30 21.76
C SER A 93 33.41 0.35 21.71
N PHE A 94 32.21 0.83 21.99
CA PHE A 94 30.98 0.04 21.93
C PHE A 94 30.43 -0.02 20.51
N ASN A 95 30.18 -1.23 20.05
CA ASN A 95 29.47 -1.44 18.79
C ASN A 95 27.95 -1.42 19.07
N GLY A 96 27.33 -0.26 18.90
CA GLY A 96 25.90 -0.06 19.14
C GLY A 96 25.31 0.97 18.18
N TRP A 97 23.99 1.03 18.16
CA TRP A 97 23.22 2.04 17.40
C TRP A 97 22.08 2.56 18.26
N VAL A 98 21.61 3.74 17.91
CA VAL A 98 20.47 4.41 18.59
C VAL A 98 19.35 4.58 17.59
N GLU A 99 18.16 4.14 17.95
CA GLU A 99 16.95 4.37 17.18
C GLU A 99 16.06 5.37 17.93
N VAL A 100 15.79 6.50 17.30
CA VAL A 100 14.91 7.53 17.84
C VAL A 100 13.58 7.48 17.08
N ARG A 101 12.50 7.18 17.78
CA ARG A 101 11.15 7.07 17.20
C ARG A 101 10.78 8.26 16.31
N GLU A 102 11.10 9.48 16.74
CA GLU A 102 10.76 10.69 16.00
C GLU A 102 11.59 10.86 14.71
N LYS A 103 12.85 10.44 14.72
CA LYS A 103 13.75 10.45 13.56
C LYS A 103 13.26 9.43 12.52
N GLU A 104 12.95 8.23 12.98
CA GLU A 104 12.40 7.18 12.12
C GLU A 104 11.03 7.55 11.53
N ARG A 105 10.15 8.13 12.36
CA ARG A 105 8.86 8.62 11.89
C ARG A 105 9.01 9.67 10.79
N ASN A 106 9.92 10.61 10.92
CA ASN A 106 10.17 11.64 9.92
C ASN A 106 10.72 11.04 8.62
N THR A 107 11.62 10.06 8.72
CA THR A 107 12.16 9.32 7.57
C THR A 107 11.06 8.57 6.83
N VAL A 108 10.21 7.86 7.56
CA VAL A 108 9.06 7.14 7.02
C VAL A 108 8.08 8.09 6.32
N TYR A 109 7.69 9.19 6.95
CA TYR A 109 6.79 10.17 6.35
C TYR A 109 7.39 10.84 5.10
N SER A 110 8.69 11.14 5.11
CA SER A 110 9.37 11.69 3.94
C SER A 110 9.39 10.72 2.77
N LEU A 111 9.71 9.45 3.02
CA LEU A 111 9.73 8.40 2.01
C LEU A 111 8.34 8.18 1.40
N TYR A 112 7.33 7.93 2.24
CA TYR A 112 5.97 7.67 1.75
C TYR A 112 5.32 8.91 1.16
N GLY A 113 5.59 10.09 1.69
CA GLY A 113 5.14 11.36 1.11
C GLY A 113 5.72 11.59 -0.28
N SER A 114 7.00 11.29 -0.48
CA SER A 114 7.66 11.39 -1.79
C SER A 114 7.10 10.39 -2.80
N LEU A 115 6.86 9.14 -2.37
CA LEU A 115 6.22 8.13 -3.21
C LEU A 115 4.79 8.50 -3.58
N LEU A 116 4.02 9.04 -2.63
CA LEU A 116 2.66 9.53 -2.87
C LEU A 116 2.67 10.67 -3.88
N PHE A 117 3.56 11.66 -3.69
CA PHE A 117 3.71 12.78 -4.62
C PHE A 117 4.04 12.28 -6.02
N LEU A 118 5.02 11.40 -6.16
CA LEU A 118 5.41 10.81 -7.45
C LEU A 118 4.24 10.07 -8.09
N GLY A 119 3.52 9.25 -7.31
CA GLY A 119 2.36 8.48 -7.77
C GLY A 119 1.23 9.39 -8.27
N VAL A 120 0.88 10.44 -7.52
CA VAL A 120 -0.13 11.41 -7.90
C VAL A 120 0.30 12.20 -9.15
N PHE A 121 1.56 12.63 -9.20
CA PHE A 121 2.10 13.38 -10.33
C PHE A 121 2.07 12.55 -11.62
N VAL A 122 2.66 11.37 -11.61
CA VAL A 122 2.69 10.46 -12.77
C VAL A 122 1.28 10.01 -13.16
N GLY A 123 0.43 9.67 -12.18
CA GLY A 123 -0.96 9.31 -12.41
C GLY A 123 -1.75 10.43 -13.08
N THR A 124 -1.54 11.68 -12.67
CA THR A 124 -2.17 12.86 -13.30
C THR A 124 -1.70 13.03 -14.74
N LEU A 125 -0.41 12.85 -15.04
CA LEU A 125 0.11 12.91 -16.41
C LEU A 125 -0.52 11.83 -17.31
N PHE A 126 -0.60 10.59 -16.84
CA PHE A 126 -1.25 9.53 -17.58
C PHE A 126 -2.75 9.79 -17.78
N LEU A 127 -3.42 10.32 -16.76
CA LEU A 127 -4.83 10.68 -16.85
C LEU A 127 -5.05 11.77 -17.90
N MET A 128 -4.23 12.84 -17.92
CA MET A 128 -4.31 13.87 -18.96
C MET A 128 -4.08 13.31 -20.36
N GLY A 129 -3.07 12.44 -20.52
CA GLY A 129 -2.82 11.76 -21.79
C GLY A 129 -4.02 10.93 -22.25
N ALA A 130 -4.60 10.12 -21.35
CA ALA A 130 -5.78 9.33 -21.67
C ALA A 130 -6.99 10.19 -22.06
N VAL A 131 -7.25 11.28 -21.32
CA VAL A 131 -8.32 12.25 -21.62
C VAL A 131 -8.14 12.85 -23.03
N MET A 132 -6.92 13.27 -23.36
CA MET A 132 -6.60 13.84 -24.68
C MET A 132 -6.84 12.82 -25.80
N ILE A 133 -6.36 11.58 -25.64
CA ILE A 133 -6.54 10.52 -26.64
C ILE A 133 -8.03 10.23 -26.85
N ILE A 134 -8.80 10.07 -25.77
CA ILE A 134 -10.22 9.79 -25.85
C ILE A 134 -10.96 10.95 -26.50
N TYR A 135 -10.64 12.20 -26.09
CA TYR A 135 -11.28 13.39 -26.63
C TYR A 135 -11.04 13.53 -28.15
N TYR A 136 -9.79 13.46 -28.60
CA TYR A 136 -9.47 13.60 -30.02
C TYR A 136 -10.03 12.45 -30.85
N LYS A 137 -9.98 11.21 -30.33
CA LYS A 137 -10.61 10.07 -30.99
C LYS A 137 -12.10 10.32 -31.18
N GLN A 138 -12.80 10.74 -30.12
CA GLN A 138 -14.24 10.95 -30.18
C GLN A 138 -14.64 12.10 -31.12
N VAL A 139 -13.85 13.18 -31.13
CA VAL A 139 -14.08 14.30 -32.06
C VAL A 139 -13.88 13.85 -33.51
N SER A 140 -12.81 13.09 -33.79
CA SER A 140 -12.55 12.55 -35.14
C SER A 140 -13.67 11.62 -35.59
N GLU A 141 -14.09 10.69 -34.75
CA GLU A 141 -15.22 9.79 -35.04
C GLU A 141 -16.53 10.58 -35.27
N GLY A 142 -16.75 11.66 -34.51
CA GLY A 142 -17.91 12.52 -34.70
C GLY A 142 -18.01 13.15 -36.08
N PHE A 143 -16.89 13.58 -36.67
CA PHE A 143 -16.89 14.10 -38.05
C PHE A 143 -17.16 13.02 -39.10
N ASP A 144 -16.64 11.83 -38.91
CA ASP A 144 -16.88 10.69 -39.81
C ASP A 144 -18.33 10.21 -39.70
N ASP A 145 -18.87 10.11 -38.51
CA ASP A 145 -20.22 9.66 -38.26
C ASP A 145 -21.27 10.68 -38.69
N ARG A 146 -20.96 11.98 -38.72
CA ARG A 146 -21.87 13.01 -39.22
C ARG A 146 -22.40 12.69 -40.63
N LYS A 147 -21.51 12.28 -41.53
CA LYS A 147 -21.91 11.91 -42.90
C LYS A 147 -22.80 10.68 -42.90
N ARG A 148 -22.51 9.68 -42.10
CA ARG A 148 -23.29 8.45 -41.98
C ARG A 148 -24.67 8.73 -41.43
N PHE A 149 -24.80 9.54 -40.40
CA PHE A 149 -26.09 9.89 -39.83
C PHE A 149 -26.95 10.74 -40.76
N GLN A 150 -26.35 11.64 -41.55
CA GLN A 150 -27.08 12.37 -42.60
C GLN A 150 -27.69 11.42 -43.66
N ILE A 151 -26.97 10.37 -44.02
CA ILE A 151 -27.49 9.34 -44.94
C ILE A 151 -28.62 8.55 -44.28
N MET A 152 -28.48 8.14 -43.04
CA MET A 152 -29.47 7.40 -42.26
C MET A 152 -30.77 8.21 -42.09
N GLN A 153 -30.68 9.50 -41.89
CA GLN A 153 -31.85 10.41 -41.84
C GLN A 153 -32.59 10.45 -43.20
N LYS A 154 -31.87 10.44 -44.29
CA LYS A 154 -32.48 10.42 -45.65
C LYS A 154 -33.18 9.09 -45.94
N VAL A 155 -32.77 8.00 -45.30
CA VAL A 155 -33.38 6.67 -45.41
C VAL A 155 -34.57 6.48 -44.45
N GLY A 156 -34.86 7.49 -43.58
CA GLY A 156 -36.04 7.47 -42.74
C GLY A 156 -35.80 7.23 -41.26
N MET A 157 -34.53 7.18 -40.80
CA MET A 157 -34.22 7.04 -39.40
C MET A 157 -34.57 8.32 -38.64
N SER A 158 -35.27 8.20 -37.49
CA SER A 158 -35.65 9.31 -36.66
C SER A 158 -34.45 9.90 -35.90
N ARG A 159 -34.46 11.19 -35.60
CA ARG A 159 -33.43 11.85 -34.78
C ARG A 159 -33.26 11.21 -33.40
N LYS A 160 -34.32 10.62 -32.86
CA LYS A 160 -34.31 9.93 -31.55
C LYS A 160 -33.50 8.64 -31.64
N GLU A 161 -33.69 7.85 -32.68
CA GLU A 161 -32.97 6.60 -32.91
C GLU A 161 -31.47 6.86 -33.14
N ILE A 162 -31.13 7.88 -33.92
CA ILE A 162 -29.76 8.31 -34.12
C ILE A 162 -29.11 8.68 -32.80
N ARG A 163 -29.77 9.50 -31.98
CA ARG A 163 -29.26 9.90 -30.67
C ARG A 163 -29.06 8.74 -29.71
N GLN A 164 -29.94 7.76 -29.70
CA GLN A 164 -29.78 6.53 -28.88
C GLN A 164 -28.59 5.69 -29.35
N THR A 165 -28.40 5.53 -30.64
CA THR A 165 -27.25 4.81 -31.22
C THR A 165 -25.92 5.47 -30.84
N ILE A 166 -25.84 6.79 -31.01
CA ILE A 166 -24.68 7.59 -30.60
C ILE A 166 -24.39 7.41 -29.11
N GLN A 167 -25.41 7.55 -28.28
CA GLN A 167 -25.28 7.44 -26.83
C GLN A 167 -24.74 6.06 -26.42
N SER A 168 -25.26 5.01 -27.00
CA SER A 168 -24.79 3.64 -26.73
C SER A 168 -23.33 3.45 -27.14
N GLN A 169 -22.94 3.95 -28.31
CA GLN A 169 -21.56 3.86 -28.81
C GLN A 169 -20.59 4.64 -27.92
N VAL A 170 -20.90 5.87 -27.60
CA VAL A 170 -20.06 6.73 -26.75
C VAL A 170 -19.91 6.13 -25.35
N VAL A 171 -21.02 5.66 -24.74
CA VAL A 171 -20.96 4.96 -23.43
C VAL A 171 -20.03 3.76 -23.47
N THR A 172 -20.17 2.91 -24.50
CA THR A 172 -19.35 1.70 -24.63
C THR A 172 -17.86 2.06 -24.73
N VAL A 173 -17.48 3.01 -25.58
CA VAL A 173 -16.09 3.43 -25.77
C VAL A 173 -15.49 4.01 -24.47
N PHE A 174 -16.29 4.73 -23.68
CA PHE A 174 -15.81 5.32 -22.43
C PHE A 174 -15.74 4.29 -21.29
N PHE A 175 -16.77 3.49 -21.10
CA PHE A 175 -16.83 2.64 -19.90
C PHE A 175 -16.08 1.31 -20.04
N LEU A 176 -15.83 0.83 -21.28
CA LEU A 176 -15.05 -0.39 -21.49
C LEU A 176 -13.63 -0.32 -20.90
N PRO A 177 -12.83 0.74 -21.16
CA PRO A 177 -11.50 0.85 -20.54
C PRO A 177 -11.54 0.92 -19.01
N LEU A 178 -12.54 1.60 -18.46
CA LEU A 178 -12.74 1.68 -17.01
C LEU A 178 -13.06 0.31 -16.40
N ALA A 179 -13.95 -0.45 -17.03
CA ALA A 179 -14.28 -1.82 -16.60
C ALA A 179 -13.05 -2.73 -16.63
N VAL A 180 -12.26 -2.66 -17.71
CA VAL A 180 -11.00 -3.42 -17.82
C VAL A 180 -10.01 -3.02 -16.75
N ALA A 181 -9.88 -1.72 -16.44
CA ALA A 181 -8.99 -1.22 -15.39
C ALA A 181 -9.41 -1.75 -14.00
N VAL A 182 -10.70 -1.79 -13.70
CA VAL A 182 -11.23 -2.34 -12.44
C VAL A 182 -10.92 -3.84 -12.35
N VAL A 183 -11.18 -4.61 -13.41
CA VAL A 183 -10.84 -6.04 -13.44
C VAL A 183 -9.35 -6.27 -13.25
N HIS A 184 -8.51 -5.48 -13.92
CA HIS A 184 -7.05 -5.55 -13.77
C HIS A 184 -6.61 -5.28 -12.33
N THR A 185 -7.19 -4.26 -11.69
CA THR A 185 -6.93 -3.92 -10.30
C THR A 185 -7.35 -5.07 -9.36
N MET A 186 -8.50 -5.69 -9.61
CA MET A 186 -8.96 -6.84 -8.83
C MET A 186 -8.01 -8.03 -8.94
N VAL A 187 -7.52 -8.33 -10.13
CA VAL A 187 -6.54 -9.41 -10.37
C VAL A 187 -5.19 -9.09 -9.72
N ALA A 188 -4.76 -7.84 -9.77
CA ALA A 188 -3.50 -7.39 -9.17
C ALA A 188 -3.56 -7.26 -7.63
N PHE A 189 -4.75 -7.14 -7.05
CA PHE A 189 -4.95 -6.88 -5.63
C PHE A 189 -4.22 -7.85 -4.68
N PRO A 190 -4.27 -9.19 -4.89
CA PRO A 190 -3.56 -10.12 -4.00
C PRO A 190 -2.05 -9.94 -4.03
N LEU A 191 -1.48 -9.64 -5.21
CA LEU A 191 -0.05 -9.37 -5.35
C LEU A 191 0.35 -8.07 -4.65
N THR A 192 -0.39 -7.00 -4.90
CA THR A 192 -0.13 -5.69 -4.28
C THR A 192 -0.26 -5.76 -2.76
N ARG A 193 -1.25 -6.50 -2.24
CA ARG A 193 -1.40 -6.74 -0.81
C ARG A 193 -0.17 -7.43 -0.20
N ARG A 194 0.42 -8.41 -0.89
CA ARG A 194 1.65 -9.07 -0.43
C ARG A 194 2.82 -8.10 -0.38
N ILE A 195 2.96 -7.26 -1.41
CA ILE A 195 3.99 -6.21 -1.44
C ILE A 195 3.80 -5.23 -0.28
N MET A 196 2.57 -4.79 -0.01
CA MET A 196 2.28 -3.90 1.13
C MET A 196 2.63 -4.55 2.47
N ALA A 197 2.34 -5.84 2.63
CA ALA A 197 2.72 -6.58 3.84
C ALA A 197 4.24 -6.66 4.01
N MET A 198 5.01 -6.80 2.92
CA MET A 198 6.48 -6.76 2.95
C MET A 198 7.02 -5.38 3.31
N LEU A 199 6.29 -4.31 3.03
CA LEU A 199 6.61 -2.93 3.42
C LEU A 199 6.09 -2.57 4.83
N ASN A 200 5.77 -3.58 5.64
CA ASN A 200 5.26 -3.43 7.01
C ASN A 200 3.88 -2.74 7.12
N PHE A 201 3.03 -2.86 6.07
CA PHE A 201 1.62 -2.44 6.07
C PHE A 201 0.68 -3.66 6.06
N PRO A 202 0.46 -4.31 7.20
CA PRO A 202 -0.35 -5.53 7.27
C PRO A 202 -1.87 -5.28 7.24
N ASP A 203 -2.33 -4.03 7.37
CA ASP A 203 -3.76 -3.72 7.45
C ASP A 203 -4.44 -3.82 6.08
N SER A 204 -4.96 -5.02 5.83
CA SER A 204 -5.67 -5.33 4.59
C SER A 204 -6.98 -4.54 4.40
N ASN A 205 -7.63 -4.11 5.49
CA ASN A 205 -8.88 -3.36 5.42
C ASN A 205 -8.61 -1.91 5.00
N LEU A 206 -7.56 -1.31 5.56
CA LEU A 206 -7.13 0.02 5.16
C LEU A 206 -6.71 0.04 3.68
N PHE A 207 -5.95 -0.97 3.24
CA PHE A 207 -5.55 -1.09 1.84
C PHE A 207 -6.75 -1.27 0.89
N LEU A 208 -7.73 -2.09 1.27
CA LEU A 208 -8.97 -2.27 0.50
C LEU A 208 -9.76 -0.96 0.41
N ALA A 209 -9.92 -0.25 1.52
CA ALA A 209 -10.61 1.03 1.56
C ALA A 209 -9.91 2.09 0.68
N ALA A 210 -8.60 2.21 0.77
CA ALA A 210 -7.80 3.11 -0.06
C ALA A 210 -7.96 2.79 -1.56
N THR A 211 -7.91 1.50 -1.92
CA THR A 211 -8.12 1.05 -3.30
C THR A 211 -9.52 1.41 -3.80
N ALA A 212 -10.56 1.17 -3.00
CA ALA A 212 -11.94 1.51 -3.36
C ALA A 212 -12.13 3.02 -3.53
N ILE A 213 -11.58 3.84 -2.64
CA ILE A 213 -11.62 5.31 -2.74
C ILE A 213 -10.90 5.78 -4.02
N THR A 214 -9.75 5.20 -4.34
CA THR A 214 -9.01 5.54 -5.56
C THR A 214 -9.82 5.20 -6.81
N ILE A 215 -10.42 4.01 -6.89
CA ILE A 215 -11.29 3.63 -8.00
C ILE A 215 -12.47 4.59 -8.12
N ALA A 216 -13.11 4.94 -7.01
CA ALA A 216 -14.23 5.88 -7.01
C ALA A 216 -13.80 7.28 -7.50
N ALA A 217 -12.65 7.80 -7.06
CA ALA A 217 -12.11 9.07 -7.51
C ALA A 217 -11.84 9.09 -9.03
N PHE A 218 -11.21 8.02 -9.56
CA PHE A 218 -11.02 7.86 -11.00
C PHE A 218 -12.34 7.78 -11.76
N ALA A 219 -13.33 7.04 -11.26
CA ALA A 219 -14.64 6.93 -11.87
C ALA A 219 -15.35 8.30 -11.98
N VAL A 220 -15.22 9.15 -10.94
CA VAL A 220 -15.78 10.52 -10.96
C VAL A 220 -15.11 11.38 -12.04
N VAL A 221 -13.77 11.37 -12.10
CA VAL A 221 -13.04 12.11 -13.14
C VAL A 221 -13.43 11.59 -14.53
N TYR A 222 -13.51 10.29 -14.71
CA TYR A 222 -13.91 9.67 -15.97
C TYR A 222 -15.33 10.06 -16.39
N LEU A 223 -16.26 10.14 -15.44
CA LEU A 223 -17.62 10.60 -15.68
C LEU A 223 -17.68 12.07 -16.14
N ILE A 224 -16.87 12.93 -15.52
CA ILE A 224 -16.75 14.34 -15.93
C ILE A 224 -16.26 14.42 -17.38
N VAL A 225 -15.18 13.70 -17.71
CA VAL A 225 -14.63 13.66 -19.06
C VAL A 225 -15.65 13.12 -20.06
N TYR A 226 -16.38 12.06 -19.71
CA TYR A 226 -17.46 11.53 -20.53
C TYR A 226 -18.51 12.58 -20.86
N VAL A 227 -19.02 13.31 -19.85
CA VAL A 227 -20.05 14.33 -20.04
C VAL A 227 -19.56 15.47 -20.94
N LEU A 228 -18.33 15.92 -20.75
CA LEU A 228 -17.73 16.99 -21.56
C LEU A 228 -17.54 16.55 -23.02
N THR A 229 -16.98 15.35 -23.21
CA THR A 229 -16.71 14.80 -24.54
C THR A 229 -17.98 14.45 -25.30
N ALA A 230 -18.96 13.84 -24.61
CA ALA A 230 -20.27 13.56 -25.19
C ALA A 230 -20.98 14.83 -25.68
N ARG A 231 -20.91 15.94 -24.93
CA ARG A 231 -21.44 17.24 -25.37
C ARG A 231 -20.76 17.74 -26.64
N ALA A 232 -19.44 17.64 -26.71
CA ALA A 232 -18.68 18.03 -27.90
C ALA A 232 -19.05 17.18 -29.12
N TYR A 233 -19.18 15.87 -28.94
CA TYR A 233 -19.57 14.92 -29.98
C TYR A 233 -20.98 15.23 -30.51
N TYR A 234 -21.98 15.42 -29.64
CA TYR A 234 -23.34 15.76 -30.06
C TYR A 234 -23.39 17.05 -30.89
N LYS A 235 -22.60 18.08 -30.50
CA LYS A 235 -22.54 19.34 -31.23
C LYS A 235 -21.96 19.19 -32.66
N ILE A 236 -21.11 18.18 -32.88
CA ILE A 236 -20.51 17.92 -34.20
C ILE A 236 -21.48 17.18 -35.11
N VAL A 237 -22.23 16.22 -34.54
CA VAL A 237 -23.09 15.30 -35.31
C VAL A 237 -24.46 15.91 -35.64
N GLU A 238 -24.98 16.79 -34.76
CA GLU A 238 -26.21 17.56 -35.05
C GLU A 238 -25.96 18.62 -36.11
#